data_32af4b550394f21d93e7f013f921171f
#
_entry.id   32af4b550394f21d93e7f013f921171f
#
_cell.length_a   1.000
_cell.length_b   1.000
_cell.length_c   1.000
_cell.angle_alpha   90.00
_cell.angle_beta   90.00
_cell.angle_gamma   90.00
#
_symmetry.space_group_name_H-M   'P 1'
#
loop_
_entity.id
_entity.type
_entity.pdbx_description
1 polymer ?
#
loop_
_entity_poly.entity_id
_entity_poly.type
_entity_poly.pdbx_seq_one_letter_code
_entity_poly.pdbx_strand_id
1 'polypeptide(L)'
;MEARFGSLTGMRAWAVTRPGPIDGGPLELVERPTPVPAPDELRIRISACGVCRTDLHLAEGDLPPRRPGVVPGHEAVGRVDALGARVEGFTAGDRVGVPWLRSTCGRCRFCSHGAENLCVDPAFTSWDADGGFAEWCTVPAAFAYRLPERFDDEHAAPLLCAGIIGYRALRLTALPSSGAGRRRLGIYGFGASAHLAAQVALHEGATVHVMTRDADARQRALRLGCASAQDAADPPPEALDAAMLFAPVGTLVPPALEALDRGGTLVIAGIHLTDVPPLSYARHLFNERRMVSTTANTRADGSQLLEVAAQIPIDVTTTPYPFDQADVALADLAHDRVQGAAVLRF
;
A
#
# COMPACT_ATOMS: atom_id res chain seq x y z
N MET A 1 -28.99 24.52 32.86
CA MET A 1 -28.88 23.08 32.49
C MET A 1 -27.55 22.92 31.78
N GLU A 2 -26.48 22.77 32.58
CA GLU A 2 -25.09 22.68 32.07
C GLU A 2 -24.91 21.33 31.37
N ALA A 3 -24.59 21.41 30.08
CA ALA A 3 -24.14 20.24 29.34
C ALA A 3 -22.81 19.79 29.96
N ARG A 4 -22.81 18.63 30.60
CA ARG A 4 -21.60 17.93 31.01
C ARG A 4 -20.82 17.61 29.75
N PHE A 5 -19.81 18.41 29.43
CA PHE A 5 -18.74 18.00 28.55
C PHE A 5 -18.05 16.81 29.21
N GLY A 6 -18.30 15.61 28.67
CA GLY A 6 -17.56 14.42 29.08
C GLY A 6 -16.07 14.72 28.94
N SER A 7 -15.28 14.32 29.91
CA SER A 7 -13.82 14.37 29.91
C SER A 7 -13.32 13.86 28.56
N LEU A 8 -12.73 14.74 27.76
CA LEU A 8 -11.99 14.35 26.56
C LEU A 8 -10.81 13.50 27.05
N THR A 9 -10.96 12.19 27.00
CA THR A 9 -9.87 11.27 27.29
C THR A 9 -8.77 11.54 26.27
N GLY A 10 -7.54 11.79 26.73
CA GLY A 10 -6.39 11.94 25.86
C GLY A 10 -6.05 10.63 25.18
N MET A 11 -5.42 10.70 24.00
CA MET A 11 -4.82 9.59 23.30
C MET A 11 -3.37 9.90 22.98
N ARG A 12 -2.54 8.87 22.86
CA ARG A 12 -1.17 9.01 22.37
C ARG A 12 -1.17 8.89 20.86
N ALA A 13 -0.34 9.70 20.21
CA ALA A 13 -0.15 9.69 18.76
C ALA A 13 1.27 10.11 18.39
N TRP A 14 1.83 9.51 17.37
CA TRP A 14 3.07 9.97 16.75
C TRP A 14 2.74 11.02 15.68
N ALA A 15 3.30 12.21 15.81
CA ALA A 15 3.05 13.32 14.91
C ALA A 15 4.32 13.76 14.19
N VAL A 16 4.21 14.10 12.92
CA VAL A 16 5.29 14.76 12.17
C VAL A 16 5.34 16.23 12.58
N THR A 17 6.24 16.56 13.50
CA THR A 17 6.34 17.92 14.07
C THR A 17 7.36 18.78 13.33
N ARG A 18 8.42 18.16 12.81
CA ARG A 18 9.53 18.83 12.10
C ARG A 18 9.97 17.99 10.91
N PRO A 19 9.28 18.06 9.75
CA PRO A 19 9.67 17.31 8.57
C PRO A 19 11.15 17.49 8.23
N GLY A 20 11.86 16.40 7.97
CA GLY A 20 13.30 16.39 7.69
C GLY A 20 13.87 14.98 7.75
N PRO A 21 15.19 14.81 7.54
CA PRO A 21 15.84 13.50 7.51
C PRO A 21 15.42 12.64 8.72
N ILE A 22 15.14 11.35 8.48
CA ILE A 22 14.61 10.45 9.52
C ILE A 22 15.52 10.38 10.74
N ASP A 23 16.85 10.42 10.55
CA ASP A 23 17.82 10.40 11.64
C ASP A 23 17.80 11.68 12.50
N GLY A 24 17.12 12.73 12.04
CA GLY A 24 16.90 13.98 12.77
C GLY A 24 15.69 13.93 13.72
N GLY A 25 14.96 12.81 13.78
CA GLY A 25 13.79 12.65 14.66
C GLY A 25 12.61 13.54 14.26
N PRO A 26 12.04 13.37 13.03
CA PRO A 26 10.92 14.19 12.55
C PRO A 26 9.59 13.89 13.25
N LEU A 27 9.48 12.74 13.93
CA LEU A 27 8.29 12.31 14.68
C LEU A 27 8.46 12.57 16.17
N GLU A 28 7.36 12.98 16.80
CA GLU A 28 7.26 13.10 18.26
C GLU A 28 6.01 12.36 18.76
N LEU A 29 6.15 11.64 19.89
CA LEU A 29 5.01 11.05 20.57
C LEU A 29 4.32 12.17 21.38
N VAL A 30 3.05 12.45 21.06
CA VAL A 30 2.28 13.55 21.64
C VAL A 30 0.96 13.04 22.23
N GLU A 31 0.40 13.78 23.18
CA GLU A 31 -0.96 13.59 23.63
C GLU A 31 -1.93 14.47 22.85
N ARG A 32 -3.05 13.92 22.42
CA ARG A 32 -4.13 14.60 21.69
C ARG A 32 -5.50 14.22 22.24
N PRO A 33 -6.52 15.05 22.02
CA PRO A 33 -7.90 14.65 22.29
C PRO A 33 -8.26 13.42 21.42
N THR A 34 -8.95 12.44 22.01
CA THR A 34 -9.55 11.34 21.24
C THR A 34 -10.50 11.91 20.19
N PRO A 35 -10.35 11.55 18.90
CA PRO A 35 -11.13 12.15 17.82
C PRO A 35 -12.62 11.80 17.95
N VAL A 36 -13.47 12.78 17.62
CA VAL A 36 -14.91 12.58 17.51
C VAL A 36 -15.25 12.30 16.04
N PRO A 37 -15.91 11.18 15.71
CA PRO A 37 -16.24 10.89 14.32
C PRO A 37 -17.27 11.89 13.77
N ALA A 38 -17.06 12.35 12.53
CA ALA A 38 -18.06 13.10 11.78
C ALA A 38 -19.33 12.24 11.55
N PRO A 39 -20.47 12.83 11.14
CA PRO A 39 -21.72 12.07 11.03
C PRO A 39 -21.66 10.82 10.16
N ASP A 40 -20.77 10.75 9.17
CA ASP A 40 -20.56 9.64 8.23
C ASP A 40 -19.25 8.88 8.49
N GLU A 41 -18.60 9.12 9.62
CA GLU A 41 -17.33 8.49 9.96
C GLU A 41 -17.47 7.43 11.06
N LEU A 42 -16.53 6.51 11.04
CA LEU A 42 -16.21 5.59 12.11
C LEU A 42 -15.03 6.14 12.91
N ARG A 43 -15.05 5.98 14.22
CA ARG A 43 -13.85 6.04 15.06
C ARG A 43 -13.36 4.62 15.29
N ILE A 44 -12.08 4.40 15.04
CA ILE A 44 -11.44 3.10 15.14
C ILE A 44 -10.45 3.12 16.29
N ARG A 45 -10.58 2.18 17.22
CA ARG A 45 -9.52 1.85 18.18
C ARG A 45 -8.54 0.94 17.49
N ILE A 46 -7.30 1.40 17.36
CA ILE A 46 -6.27 0.72 16.56
C ILE A 46 -5.64 -0.40 17.37
N SER A 47 -5.39 -1.53 16.72
CA SER A 47 -4.69 -2.70 17.25
C SER A 47 -3.38 -2.98 16.51
N ALA A 48 -3.31 -2.62 15.22
CA ALA A 48 -2.10 -2.71 14.42
C ALA A 48 -2.08 -1.64 13.33
N CYS A 49 -0.90 -1.17 12.94
CA CYS A 49 -0.73 -0.28 11.79
C CYS A 49 0.56 -0.59 11.04
N GLY A 50 0.47 -0.83 9.75
CA GLY A 50 1.65 -0.97 8.89
C GLY A 50 2.43 0.33 8.78
N VAL A 51 3.74 0.19 8.54
CA VAL A 51 4.69 1.30 8.33
C VAL A 51 5.17 1.25 6.89
N CYS A 52 4.83 2.29 6.13
CA CYS A 52 5.04 2.34 4.69
C CYS A 52 6.07 3.41 4.29
N ARG A 53 6.65 3.27 3.12
CA ARG A 53 7.52 4.32 2.54
C ARG A 53 6.82 5.66 2.37
N THR A 54 5.50 5.69 2.20
CA THR A 54 4.73 6.94 2.16
C THR A 54 4.77 7.67 3.50
N ASP A 55 4.76 6.94 4.63
CA ASP A 55 4.91 7.55 5.96
C ASP A 55 6.31 8.15 6.14
N LEU A 56 7.34 7.50 5.58
CA LEU A 56 8.70 8.03 5.54
C LEU A 56 8.77 9.31 4.71
N HIS A 57 8.25 9.32 3.48
CA HIS A 57 8.23 10.52 2.63
C HIS A 57 7.46 11.69 3.28
N LEU A 58 6.40 11.38 4.04
CA LEU A 58 5.68 12.37 4.83
C LEU A 58 6.56 12.92 5.97
N ALA A 59 7.26 12.04 6.69
CA ALA A 59 8.14 12.41 7.80
C ALA A 59 9.35 13.23 7.31
N GLU A 60 9.94 12.86 6.20
CA GLU A 60 11.09 13.55 5.62
C GLU A 60 10.73 14.85 4.87
N GLY A 61 9.46 15.01 4.47
CA GLY A 61 8.96 16.18 3.77
C GLY A 61 9.01 16.08 2.24
N ASP A 62 9.43 14.94 1.67
CA ASP A 62 9.34 14.65 0.23
C ASP A 62 7.88 14.66 -0.24
N LEU A 63 6.97 14.22 0.62
CA LEU A 63 5.54 14.44 0.53
C LEU A 63 5.17 15.52 1.55
N PRO A 64 5.10 16.81 1.16
CA PRO A 64 4.88 17.90 2.10
C PRO A 64 3.57 17.71 2.89
N PRO A 65 3.63 17.73 4.23
CA PRO A 65 2.41 17.62 5.04
C PRO A 65 1.41 18.70 4.69
N ARG A 66 0.15 18.35 4.45
CA ARG A 66 -0.93 19.33 4.18
C ARG A 66 -1.43 20.04 5.42
N ARG A 67 -1.06 19.55 6.60
CA ARG A 67 -1.40 20.11 7.90
C ARG A 67 -0.26 19.93 8.90
N PRO A 68 -0.01 20.90 9.78
CA PRO A 68 1.02 20.78 10.81
C PRO A 68 0.73 19.63 11.77
N GLY A 69 1.76 18.88 12.12
CA GLY A 69 1.66 17.81 13.10
C GLY A 69 0.72 16.67 12.69
N VAL A 70 0.60 16.35 11.40
CA VAL A 70 -0.21 15.22 10.92
C VAL A 70 0.34 13.91 11.50
N VAL A 71 -0.57 12.99 11.81
CA VAL A 71 -0.24 11.63 12.27
C VAL A 71 -0.13 10.70 11.08
N PRO A 72 1.02 10.03 10.87
CA PRO A 72 1.20 9.01 9.82
C PRO A 72 0.35 7.76 10.04
N GLY A 73 0.48 6.78 9.13
CA GLY A 73 -0.15 5.46 9.24
C GLY A 73 -1.45 5.35 8.45
N HIS A 74 -1.39 4.66 7.32
CA HIS A 74 -2.54 4.45 6.43
C HIS A 74 -2.75 2.96 6.12
N GLU A 75 -2.24 2.10 6.97
CA GLU A 75 -2.45 0.66 6.98
C GLU A 75 -3.00 0.24 8.35
N ALA A 76 -3.99 1.00 8.88
CA ALA A 76 -4.46 0.78 10.23
C ALA A 76 -5.55 -0.28 10.29
N VAL A 77 -5.42 -1.19 11.24
CA VAL A 77 -6.39 -2.23 11.58
C VAL A 77 -6.88 -2.01 13.00
N GLY A 78 -8.16 -2.17 13.22
CA GLY A 78 -8.73 -2.03 14.55
C GLY A 78 -10.22 -2.35 14.59
N ARG A 79 -10.85 -1.90 15.67
CA ARG A 79 -12.28 -2.12 15.88
C ARG A 79 -13.02 -0.80 15.97
N VAL A 80 -14.21 -0.79 15.40
CA VAL A 80 -15.13 0.34 15.52
C VAL A 80 -15.42 0.59 17.00
N ASP A 81 -15.08 1.77 17.50
CA ASP A 81 -15.27 2.23 18.87
C ASP A 81 -16.45 3.19 19.00
N ALA A 82 -16.65 4.04 17.99
CA ALA A 82 -17.82 4.93 17.89
C ALA A 82 -18.22 5.14 16.43
N LEU A 83 -19.49 5.48 16.23
CA LEU A 83 -20.08 5.72 14.90
C LEU A 83 -20.68 7.13 14.85
N GLY A 84 -20.51 7.79 13.71
CA GLY A 84 -21.25 9.01 13.38
C GLY A 84 -22.75 8.72 13.16
N ALA A 85 -23.57 9.73 13.35
CA ALA A 85 -25.03 9.58 13.37
C ALA A 85 -25.67 9.13 12.04
N ARG A 86 -24.92 9.20 10.91
CA ARG A 86 -25.39 8.79 9.58
C ARG A 86 -24.73 7.48 9.09
N VAL A 87 -23.93 6.86 9.93
CA VAL A 87 -23.28 5.60 9.55
C VAL A 87 -24.31 4.46 9.54
N GLU A 88 -24.33 3.74 8.43
CA GLU A 88 -25.11 2.53 8.25
C GLU A 88 -24.18 1.35 7.94
N GLY A 89 -24.61 0.13 8.24
CA GLY A 89 -23.91 -1.11 7.90
C GLY A 89 -22.72 -1.45 8.81
N PHE A 90 -22.39 -0.65 9.83
CA PHE A 90 -21.36 -0.95 10.83
C PHE A 90 -21.94 -0.89 12.25
N THR A 91 -21.33 -1.64 13.15
CA THR A 91 -21.63 -1.65 14.58
C THR A 91 -20.36 -1.52 15.42
N ALA A 92 -20.48 -1.08 16.66
CA ALA A 92 -19.37 -1.08 17.59
C ALA A 92 -18.83 -2.51 17.77
N GLY A 93 -17.49 -2.64 17.74
CA GLY A 93 -16.79 -3.91 17.79
C GLY A 93 -16.45 -4.51 16.39
N ASP A 94 -17.07 -4.04 15.31
CA ASP A 94 -16.73 -4.48 13.95
C ASP A 94 -15.23 -4.29 13.67
N ARG A 95 -14.59 -5.31 13.10
CA ARG A 95 -13.18 -5.29 12.73
C ARG A 95 -13.01 -4.68 11.34
N VAL A 96 -12.20 -3.63 11.24
CA VAL A 96 -12.04 -2.86 9.99
C VAL A 96 -10.60 -2.47 9.72
N GLY A 97 -10.32 -2.20 8.44
CA GLY A 97 -9.08 -1.61 7.95
C GLY A 97 -9.29 -0.20 7.42
N VAL A 98 -8.29 0.65 7.65
CA VAL A 98 -8.26 2.06 7.22
C VAL A 98 -7.14 2.21 6.18
N PRO A 99 -7.48 2.43 4.89
CA PRO A 99 -6.49 2.53 3.81
C PRO A 99 -6.02 3.97 3.58
N TRP A 100 -5.12 4.13 2.58
CA TRP A 100 -4.63 5.42 2.11
C TRP A 100 -5.74 6.33 1.57
N LEU A 101 -6.58 5.84 0.62
CA LEU A 101 -7.66 6.64 0.04
C LEU A 101 -8.79 6.81 1.07
N ARG A 102 -8.96 8.05 1.55
CA ARG A 102 -9.93 8.40 2.60
C ARG A 102 -11.27 8.86 2.05
N SER A 103 -11.26 9.68 0.99
CA SER A 103 -12.50 10.15 0.35
C SER A 103 -12.25 10.62 -1.06
N THR A 104 -13.34 10.70 -1.83
CA THR A 104 -13.36 11.24 -3.19
C THR A 104 -14.63 12.06 -3.39
N CYS A 105 -14.64 12.97 -4.37
CA CYS A 105 -15.81 13.84 -4.60
C CYS A 105 -17.06 13.10 -5.13
N GLY A 106 -16.93 11.86 -5.59
CA GLY A 106 -18.02 11.01 -6.09
C GLY A 106 -18.67 11.44 -7.41
N ARG A 107 -18.35 12.65 -7.95
CA ARG A 107 -19.07 13.26 -9.07
C ARG A 107 -18.22 13.68 -10.28
N CYS A 108 -16.90 13.74 -10.15
CA CYS A 108 -16.04 14.06 -11.27
C CYS A 108 -15.99 12.91 -12.29
N ARG A 109 -15.51 13.20 -13.50
CA ARG A 109 -15.42 12.20 -14.58
C ARG A 109 -14.70 10.90 -14.17
N PHE A 110 -13.72 11.00 -13.30
CA PHE A 110 -12.97 9.83 -12.83
C PHE A 110 -13.81 8.98 -11.86
N CYS A 111 -14.44 9.62 -10.88
CA CYS A 111 -15.32 8.92 -9.93
C CYS A 111 -16.50 8.24 -10.64
N SER A 112 -17.14 8.92 -11.61
CA SER A 112 -18.28 8.37 -12.35
C SER A 112 -17.93 7.19 -13.27
N HIS A 113 -16.63 6.98 -13.57
CA HIS A 113 -16.14 5.86 -14.39
C HIS A 113 -15.35 4.82 -13.60
N GLY A 114 -15.47 4.81 -12.26
CA GLY A 114 -14.80 3.83 -11.40
C GLY A 114 -13.28 4.02 -11.25
N ALA A 115 -12.74 5.16 -11.69
CA ALA A 115 -11.34 5.55 -11.55
C ALA A 115 -11.14 6.57 -10.43
N GLU A 116 -11.78 6.35 -9.29
CA GLU A 116 -11.84 7.31 -8.17
C GLU A 116 -10.48 7.63 -7.54
N ASN A 117 -9.49 6.77 -7.72
CA ASN A 117 -8.09 7.06 -7.37
C ASN A 117 -7.51 8.26 -8.13
N LEU A 118 -8.11 8.62 -9.28
CA LEU A 118 -7.77 9.79 -10.09
C LEU A 118 -8.74 10.97 -9.84
N CYS A 119 -9.49 10.95 -8.75
CA CYS A 119 -10.40 12.04 -8.37
C CYS A 119 -9.67 13.38 -8.38
N VAL A 120 -10.35 14.43 -8.82
CA VAL A 120 -9.78 15.79 -8.85
C VAL A 120 -9.74 16.46 -7.47
N ASP A 121 -10.47 15.89 -6.51
CA ASP A 121 -10.59 16.39 -5.14
C ASP A 121 -10.62 15.19 -4.17
N PRO A 122 -9.49 14.46 -4.03
CA PRO A 122 -9.38 13.33 -3.13
C PRO A 122 -8.87 13.78 -1.77
N ALA A 123 -9.19 13.02 -0.71
CA ALA A 123 -8.49 13.12 0.56
C ALA A 123 -7.85 11.78 0.94
N PHE A 124 -6.73 11.85 1.67
CA PHE A 124 -5.92 10.71 2.02
C PHE A 124 -5.71 10.62 3.53
N THR A 125 -5.78 9.42 4.07
CA THR A 125 -5.41 9.11 5.46
C THR A 125 -3.92 9.37 5.65
N SER A 126 -3.53 9.91 6.79
CA SER A 126 -2.16 10.30 7.15
C SER A 126 -1.60 11.52 6.40
N TRP A 127 -2.34 12.11 5.48
CA TRP A 127 -1.92 13.31 4.73
C TRP A 127 -2.91 14.48 4.89
N ASP A 128 -4.20 14.24 4.60
CA ASP A 128 -5.29 15.21 4.78
C ASP A 128 -5.96 15.08 6.16
N ALA A 129 -5.86 13.92 6.78
CA ALA A 129 -6.38 13.61 8.10
C ALA A 129 -5.36 12.75 8.88
N ASP A 130 -5.49 12.69 10.19
CA ASP A 130 -4.64 11.87 11.03
C ASP A 130 -4.84 10.38 10.72
N GLY A 131 -3.73 9.64 10.72
CA GLY A 131 -3.65 8.22 10.43
C GLY A 131 -3.56 7.34 11.67
N GLY A 132 -3.05 6.13 11.45
CA GLY A 132 -3.04 5.03 12.41
C GLY A 132 -1.82 4.95 13.33
N PHE A 133 -0.86 5.89 13.29
CA PHE A 133 0.17 5.97 14.31
C PHE A 133 -0.36 6.66 15.57
N ALA A 134 -1.56 6.27 16.00
CA ALA A 134 -2.30 6.78 17.15
C ALA A 134 -3.19 5.67 17.73
N GLU A 135 -3.60 5.81 18.98
CA GLU A 135 -4.49 4.83 19.63
C GLU A 135 -5.90 4.82 18.99
N TRP A 136 -6.33 5.93 18.40
CA TRP A 136 -7.57 6.05 17.63
C TRP A 136 -7.38 6.90 16.37
N CYS A 137 -8.11 6.55 15.32
CA CYS A 137 -8.29 7.40 14.15
C CYS A 137 -9.76 7.44 13.73
N THR A 138 -10.10 8.33 12.78
CA THR A 138 -11.40 8.32 12.12
C THR A 138 -11.26 8.01 10.63
N VAL A 139 -12.31 7.41 10.06
CA VAL A 139 -12.40 7.12 8.62
C VAL A 139 -13.85 7.23 8.16
N PRO A 140 -14.15 7.81 6.98
CA PRO A 140 -15.49 7.72 6.40
C PRO A 140 -15.89 6.25 6.23
N ALA A 141 -17.08 5.87 6.68
CA ALA A 141 -17.55 4.49 6.67
C ALA A 141 -17.49 3.85 5.26
N ALA A 142 -17.75 4.66 4.22
CA ALA A 142 -17.68 4.22 2.82
C ALA A 142 -16.26 3.87 2.33
N PHE A 143 -15.21 4.18 3.10
CA PHE A 143 -13.81 3.93 2.77
C PHE A 143 -13.13 2.98 3.76
N ALA A 144 -13.83 2.50 4.78
CA ALA A 144 -13.34 1.45 5.67
C ALA A 144 -13.56 0.08 5.03
N TYR A 145 -12.60 -0.83 5.17
CA TYR A 145 -12.70 -2.20 4.68
C TYR A 145 -13.05 -3.17 5.81
N ARG A 146 -13.98 -4.09 5.57
CA ARG A 146 -14.12 -5.29 6.39
C ARG A 146 -12.97 -6.24 6.08
N LEU A 147 -12.33 -6.77 7.12
CA LEU A 147 -11.14 -7.60 6.95
C LEU A 147 -11.49 -9.08 7.03
N PRO A 148 -10.81 -9.94 6.23
CA PRO A 148 -10.97 -11.39 6.33
C PRO A 148 -10.50 -11.92 7.69
N GLU A 149 -11.25 -12.82 8.31
CA GLU A 149 -10.95 -13.36 9.64
C GLU A 149 -9.69 -14.23 9.69
N ARG A 150 -9.26 -14.75 8.55
CA ARG A 150 -8.07 -15.61 8.48
C ARG A 150 -6.74 -14.91 8.80
N PHE A 151 -6.70 -13.59 8.72
CA PHE A 151 -5.53 -12.79 9.10
C PHE A 151 -5.78 -12.16 10.47
N ASP A 152 -4.80 -12.26 11.37
CA ASP A 152 -4.79 -11.41 12.56
C ASP A 152 -4.55 -9.94 12.16
N ASP A 153 -4.56 -9.05 13.15
CA ASP A 153 -4.50 -7.61 12.87
C ASP A 153 -3.13 -7.19 12.31
N GLU A 154 -2.05 -7.84 12.74
CA GLU A 154 -0.71 -7.58 12.23
C GLU A 154 -0.56 -7.96 10.75
N HIS A 155 -1.00 -9.17 10.37
CA HIS A 155 -0.87 -9.65 8.99
C HIS A 155 -1.93 -9.04 8.05
N ALA A 156 -3.02 -8.48 8.60
CA ALA A 156 -4.02 -7.75 7.81
C ALA A 156 -3.56 -6.33 7.42
N ALA A 157 -2.76 -5.67 8.27
CA ALA A 157 -2.35 -4.28 8.05
C ALA A 157 -1.61 -4.06 6.71
N PRO A 158 -0.59 -4.84 6.31
CA PRO A 158 0.08 -4.65 5.02
C PRO A 158 -0.80 -4.86 3.80
N LEU A 159 -1.91 -5.59 3.94
CA LEU A 159 -2.86 -5.77 2.83
C LEU A 159 -3.50 -4.45 2.41
N LEU A 160 -3.64 -3.48 3.33
CA LEU A 160 -4.37 -2.22 3.13
C LEU A 160 -3.62 -1.18 2.25
N CYS A 161 -2.31 -1.33 2.08
CA CYS A 161 -1.52 -0.51 1.15
C CYS A 161 -0.69 -1.38 0.22
N ALA A 162 0.34 -2.05 0.75
CA ALA A 162 1.22 -2.90 -0.05
C ALA A 162 0.45 -3.95 -0.86
N GLY A 163 -0.54 -4.61 -0.23
CA GLY A 163 -1.41 -5.56 -0.90
C GLY A 163 -2.26 -4.93 -1.99
N ILE A 164 -2.99 -3.87 -1.67
CA ILE A 164 -3.91 -3.23 -2.63
C ILE A 164 -3.16 -2.66 -3.83
N ILE A 165 -2.02 -1.98 -3.62
CA ILE A 165 -1.26 -1.42 -4.73
C ILE A 165 -0.61 -2.50 -5.60
N GLY A 166 -0.14 -3.59 -4.97
CA GLY A 166 0.37 -4.76 -5.68
C GLY A 166 -0.71 -5.42 -6.53
N TYR A 167 -1.91 -5.60 -5.99
CA TYR A 167 -3.06 -6.13 -6.71
C TYR A 167 -3.49 -5.23 -7.87
N ARG A 168 -3.59 -3.91 -7.63
CA ARG A 168 -3.89 -2.95 -8.70
C ARG A 168 -2.85 -3.00 -9.80
N ALA A 169 -1.56 -3.03 -9.47
CA ALA A 169 -0.50 -3.16 -10.46
C ALA A 169 -0.68 -4.43 -11.31
N LEU A 170 -1.00 -5.56 -10.67
CA LEU A 170 -1.27 -6.83 -11.36
C LEU A 170 -2.48 -6.69 -12.30
N ARG A 171 -3.58 -6.06 -11.88
CA ARG A 171 -4.75 -5.85 -12.77
C ARG A 171 -4.43 -4.95 -13.96
N LEU A 172 -3.61 -3.91 -13.77
CA LEU A 172 -3.18 -3.02 -14.86
C LEU A 172 -2.25 -3.67 -15.87
N THR A 173 -1.64 -4.81 -15.57
CA THR A 173 -0.88 -5.60 -16.55
C THR A 173 -1.75 -6.14 -17.67
N ALA A 174 -3.06 -6.24 -17.45
CA ALA A 174 -4.03 -6.90 -18.33
C ALA A 174 -3.71 -8.38 -18.61
N LEU A 175 -2.88 -9.03 -17.78
CA LEU A 175 -2.71 -10.47 -17.83
C LEU A 175 -4.06 -11.15 -17.53
N PRO A 176 -4.45 -12.16 -18.33
CA PRO A 176 -5.66 -12.91 -18.03
C PRO A 176 -5.56 -13.58 -16.64
N SER A 177 -6.58 -13.48 -15.81
CA SER A 177 -6.64 -14.14 -14.49
C SER A 177 -6.93 -15.64 -14.59
N SER A 178 -7.39 -16.11 -15.75
CA SER A 178 -7.67 -17.53 -16.02
C SER A 178 -7.67 -17.81 -17.53
N GLY A 179 -7.61 -19.09 -17.93
CA GLY A 179 -7.73 -19.54 -19.32
C GLY A 179 -6.45 -20.11 -19.93
N ALA A 180 -6.55 -20.65 -21.15
CA ALA A 180 -5.42 -21.17 -21.91
C ALA A 180 -4.64 -20.01 -22.53
N GLY A 181 -3.40 -19.82 -22.14
CA GLY A 181 -2.50 -18.80 -22.69
C GLY A 181 -1.24 -18.68 -21.84
N ARG A 182 -0.21 -18.13 -22.42
CA ARG A 182 1.00 -17.81 -21.66
C ARG A 182 0.70 -16.64 -20.72
N ARG A 183 1.19 -16.71 -19.50
CA ARG A 183 1.02 -15.69 -18.45
C ARG A 183 2.36 -15.51 -17.72
N ARG A 184 3.36 -15.03 -18.48
CA ARG A 184 4.71 -14.81 -17.98
C ARG A 184 4.80 -13.40 -17.43
N LEU A 185 4.94 -13.32 -16.11
CA LEU A 185 5.01 -12.06 -15.37
C LEU A 185 6.43 -11.82 -14.86
N GLY A 186 7.01 -10.68 -15.22
CA GLY A 186 8.24 -10.20 -14.60
C GLY A 186 7.95 -9.26 -13.43
N ILE A 187 8.72 -9.38 -12.35
CA ILE A 187 8.62 -8.47 -11.20
C ILE A 187 10.01 -7.89 -10.90
N TYR A 188 10.16 -6.58 -11.08
CA TYR A 188 11.39 -5.84 -10.84
C TYR A 188 11.35 -5.16 -9.46
N GLY A 189 12.20 -5.66 -8.52
CA GLY A 189 12.13 -5.34 -7.10
C GLY A 189 11.13 -6.24 -6.36
N PHE A 190 11.54 -6.78 -5.19
CA PHE A 190 10.74 -7.79 -4.46
C PHE A 190 10.58 -7.44 -2.97
N GLY A 191 9.96 -6.27 -2.71
CA GLY A 191 9.56 -5.79 -1.38
C GLY A 191 8.13 -6.20 -1.01
N ALA A 192 7.54 -5.48 -0.04
CA ALA A 192 6.22 -5.80 0.53
C ALA A 192 5.11 -5.93 -0.52
N SER A 193 4.95 -4.97 -1.45
CA SER A 193 3.90 -5.05 -2.48
C SER A 193 4.15 -6.16 -3.50
N ALA A 194 5.41 -6.36 -3.88
CA ALA A 194 5.79 -7.33 -4.90
C ALA A 194 5.54 -8.77 -4.45
N HIS A 195 5.90 -9.12 -3.20
CA HIS A 195 5.72 -10.49 -2.73
C HIS A 195 4.24 -10.86 -2.53
N LEU A 196 3.39 -9.89 -2.17
CA LEU A 196 1.94 -10.11 -2.08
C LEU A 196 1.31 -10.28 -3.47
N ALA A 197 1.67 -9.40 -4.42
CA ALA A 197 1.20 -9.50 -5.80
C ALA A 197 1.66 -10.78 -6.50
N ALA A 198 2.89 -11.23 -6.25
CA ALA A 198 3.42 -12.49 -6.79
C ALA A 198 2.58 -13.70 -6.39
N GLN A 199 2.15 -13.78 -5.13
CA GLN A 199 1.33 -14.86 -4.62
C GLN A 199 -0.06 -14.90 -5.28
N VAL A 200 -0.68 -13.72 -5.49
CA VAL A 200 -1.93 -13.63 -6.25
C VAL A 200 -1.71 -14.10 -7.70
N ALA A 201 -0.65 -13.62 -8.37
CA ALA A 201 -0.34 -14.01 -9.75
C ALA A 201 -0.07 -15.51 -9.88
N LEU A 202 0.69 -16.10 -8.95
CA LEU A 202 0.96 -17.54 -8.90
C LEU A 202 -0.33 -18.35 -8.73
N HIS A 203 -1.20 -17.91 -7.82
CA HIS A 203 -2.51 -18.55 -7.62
C HIS A 203 -3.37 -18.48 -8.88
N GLU A 204 -3.33 -17.38 -9.60
CA GLU A 204 -4.01 -17.23 -10.89
C GLU A 204 -3.32 -18.01 -12.02
N GLY A 205 -2.23 -18.73 -11.75
CA GLY A 205 -1.50 -19.59 -12.66
C GLY A 205 -0.52 -18.86 -13.57
N ALA A 206 -0.01 -17.70 -13.19
CA ALA A 206 1.08 -17.04 -13.89
C ALA A 206 2.42 -17.73 -13.62
N THR A 207 3.30 -17.75 -14.63
CA THR A 207 4.72 -18.05 -14.45
C THR A 207 5.41 -16.74 -14.06
N VAL A 208 5.92 -16.68 -12.83
CA VAL A 208 6.50 -15.45 -12.25
C VAL A 208 8.03 -15.52 -12.26
N HIS A 209 8.66 -14.49 -12.82
CA HIS A 209 10.11 -14.27 -12.83
C HIS A 209 10.43 -13.01 -12.02
N VAL A 210 11.40 -13.09 -11.11
CA VAL A 210 11.75 -11.97 -10.22
C VAL A 210 13.14 -11.45 -10.55
N MET A 211 13.28 -10.13 -10.73
CA MET A 211 14.54 -9.44 -10.93
C MET A 211 14.76 -8.50 -9.74
N THR A 212 15.70 -8.84 -8.85
CA THR A 212 16.00 -8.03 -7.65
C THR A 212 17.45 -8.18 -7.20
N ARG A 213 18.06 -7.07 -6.77
CA ARG A 213 19.45 -7.03 -6.28
C ARG A 213 19.64 -7.79 -4.94
N ASP A 214 18.59 -7.87 -4.12
CA ASP A 214 18.64 -8.48 -2.80
C ASP A 214 18.60 -10.02 -2.92
N ALA A 215 19.64 -10.67 -2.42
CA ALA A 215 19.79 -12.15 -2.47
C ALA A 215 18.73 -12.86 -1.61
N ASP A 216 18.37 -12.31 -0.45
CA ASP A 216 17.37 -12.89 0.44
C ASP A 216 15.97 -12.78 -0.18
N ALA A 217 15.69 -11.67 -0.85
CA ALA A 217 14.46 -11.49 -1.63
C ALA A 217 14.38 -12.49 -2.79
N ARG A 218 15.50 -12.79 -3.49
CA ARG A 218 15.53 -13.84 -4.52
C ARG A 218 15.18 -15.21 -3.95
N GLN A 219 15.77 -15.57 -2.81
CA GLN A 219 15.47 -16.84 -2.13
C GLN A 219 14.02 -16.90 -1.67
N ARG A 220 13.47 -15.79 -1.16
CA ARG A 220 12.05 -15.70 -0.77
C ARG A 220 11.14 -15.90 -1.98
N ALA A 221 11.43 -15.27 -3.12
CA ALA A 221 10.67 -15.45 -4.35
C ALA A 221 10.61 -16.93 -4.79
N LEU A 222 11.75 -17.62 -4.78
CA LEU A 222 11.80 -19.04 -5.13
C LEU A 222 11.01 -19.91 -4.15
N ARG A 223 11.08 -19.64 -2.84
CA ARG A 223 10.26 -20.35 -1.84
C ARG A 223 8.75 -20.16 -2.04
N LEU A 224 8.33 -19.01 -2.52
CA LEU A 224 6.92 -18.73 -2.86
C LEU A 224 6.46 -19.43 -4.15
N GLY A 225 7.37 -20.07 -4.91
CA GLY A 225 7.02 -20.77 -6.13
C GLY A 225 7.26 -19.97 -7.42
N CYS A 226 7.96 -18.83 -7.37
CA CYS A 226 8.38 -18.14 -8.58
C CYS A 226 9.31 -19.03 -9.41
N ALA A 227 9.13 -19.01 -10.73
CA ALA A 227 9.86 -19.90 -11.66
C ALA A 227 11.36 -19.57 -11.73
N SER A 228 11.73 -18.32 -11.52
CA SER A 228 13.12 -17.88 -11.43
C SER A 228 13.26 -16.61 -10.62
N ALA A 229 14.46 -16.38 -10.10
CA ALA A 229 14.83 -15.13 -9.43
C ALA A 229 16.32 -14.83 -9.73
N GLN A 230 16.58 -13.67 -10.36
CA GLN A 230 17.91 -13.24 -10.73
C GLN A 230 18.22 -11.83 -10.24
N ASP A 231 19.44 -11.36 -10.53
CA ASP A 231 19.82 -9.97 -10.23
C ASP A 231 18.94 -8.98 -11.03
N ALA A 232 18.78 -7.78 -10.50
CA ALA A 232 17.93 -6.75 -11.10
C ALA A 232 18.37 -6.35 -12.53
N ALA A 233 19.66 -6.49 -12.83
CA ALA A 233 20.23 -6.17 -14.14
C ALA A 233 20.17 -7.34 -15.15
N ASP A 234 19.92 -8.56 -14.66
CA ASP A 234 19.88 -9.73 -15.51
C ASP A 234 18.53 -9.84 -16.24
N PRO A 235 18.53 -10.27 -17.51
CA PRO A 235 17.29 -10.50 -18.24
C PRO A 235 16.52 -11.71 -17.65
N PRO A 236 15.19 -11.73 -17.73
CA PRO A 236 14.42 -12.93 -17.42
C PRO A 236 14.76 -14.06 -18.40
N PRO A 237 14.56 -15.35 -18.03
CA PRO A 237 14.95 -16.48 -18.85
C PRO A 237 14.10 -16.63 -20.13
N GLU A 238 12.97 -15.94 -20.22
CA GLU A 238 12.09 -15.92 -21.38
C GLU A 238 11.41 -14.57 -21.55
N ALA A 239 10.86 -14.29 -22.75
CA ALA A 239 10.10 -13.06 -22.99
C ALA A 239 8.81 -13.03 -22.15
N LEU A 240 8.47 -11.86 -21.62
CA LEU A 240 7.38 -11.65 -20.66
C LEU A 240 6.12 -11.14 -21.34
N ASP A 241 4.95 -11.61 -20.91
CA ASP A 241 3.67 -11.07 -21.38
C ASP A 241 3.33 -9.76 -20.63
N ALA A 242 3.83 -9.60 -19.41
CA ALA A 242 3.74 -8.37 -18.64
C ALA A 242 4.88 -8.24 -17.61
N ALA A 243 5.10 -7.03 -17.13
CA ALA A 243 6.04 -6.75 -16.06
C ALA A 243 5.50 -5.72 -15.07
N MET A 244 5.89 -5.83 -13.81
CA MET A 244 5.64 -4.85 -12.75
C MET A 244 6.97 -4.35 -12.19
N LEU A 245 7.12 -3.03 -12.09
CA LEU A 245 8.30 -2.38 -11.52
C LEU A 245 7.93 -1.76 -10.16
N PHE A 246 8.43 -2.35 -9.08
CA PHE A 246 8.28 -1.84 -7.71
C PHE A 246 9.53 -1.13 -7.19
N ALA A 247 10.70 -1.43 -7.77
CA ALA A 247 11.92 -0.72 -7.43
C ALA A 247 11.84 0.75 -7.89
N PRO A 248 12.20 1.74 -7.05
CA PRO A 248 12.11 3.17 -7.40
C PRO A 248 13.28 3.62 -8.30
N VAL A 249 13.62 2.85 -9.31
CA VAL A 249 14.82 2.99 -10.14
C VAL A 249 14.45 3.07 -11.62
N GLY A 250 14.43 4.28 -12.17
CA GLY A 250 14.02 4.55 -13.56
C GLY A 250 14.89 3.88 -14.61
N THR A 251 16.16 3.59 -14.31
CA THR A 251 17.06 2.87 -15.22
C THR A 251 16.66 1.41 -15.48
N LEU A 252 15.74 0.85 -14.65
CA LEU A 252 15.16 -0.48 -14.89
C LEU A 252 14.02 -0.47 -15.93
N VAL A 253 13.49 0.69 -16.30
CA VAL A 253 12.39 0.79 -17.27
C VAL A 253 12.80 0.29 -18.68
N PRO A 254 13.95 0.71 -19.27
CA PRO A 254 14.35 0.20 -20.58
C PRO A 254 14.53 -1.33 -20.60
N PRO A 255 15.30 -1.97 -19.72
CA PRO A 255 15.45 -3.44 -19.74
C PRO A 255 14.13 -4.17 -19.45
N ALA A 256 13.25 -3.62 -18.61
CA ALA A 256 11.94 -4.21 -18.38
C ALA A 256 11.04 -4.17 -19.64
N LEU A 257 11.10 -3.08 -20.41
CA LEU A 257 10.39 -2.98 -21.69
C LEU A 257 10.98 -3.91 -22.76
N GLU A 258 12.31 -4.06 -22.80
CA GLU A 258 12.98 -5.00 -23.73
C GLU A 258 12.62 -6.46 -23.45
N ALA A 259 12.46 -6.80 -22.18
CA ALA A 259 12.07 -8.14 -21.77
C ALA A 259 10.63 -8.52 -22.13
N LEU A 260 9.78 -7.54 -22.46
CA LEU A 260 8.40 -7.82 -22.87
C LEU A 260 8.33 -8.46 -24.25
N ASP A 261 7.44 -9.41 -24.41
CA ASP A 261 6.98 -9.88 -25.72
C ASP A 261 6.14 -8.79 -26.43
N ARG A 262 5.69 -9.05 -27.63
CA ARG A 262 4.83 -8.17 -28.41
C ARG A 262 3.49 -7.93 -27.70
N GLY A 263 3.06 -6.68 -27.67
CA GLY A 263 1.82 -6.29 -26.96
C GLY A 263 1.91 -6.28 -25.44
N GLY A 264 3.07 -6.65 -24.88
CA GLY A 264 3.27 -6.71 -23.43
C GLY A 264 3.14 -5.37 -22.73
N THR A 265 2.81 -5.38 -21.43
CA THR A 265 2.60 -4.19 -20.63
C THR A 265 3.57 -4.14 -19.44
N LEU A 266 4.30 -3.03 -19.30
CA LEU A 266 5.05 -2.67 -18.09
C LEU A 266 4.19 -1.77 -17.21
N VAL A 267 3.96 -2.18 -15.95
CA VAL A 267 3.29 -1.37 -14.95
C VAL A 267 4.30 -0.86 -13.92
N ILE A 268 4.45 0.45 -13.82
CA ILE A 268 5.29 1.11 -12.82
C ILE A 268 4.45 1.34 -11.57
N ALA A 269 4.81 0.68 -10.48
CA ALA A 269 4.10 0.73 -9.20
C ALA A 269 4.97 1.30 -8.06
N GLY A 270 6.27 1.49 -8.28
CA GLY A 270 7.14 2.18 -7.33
C GLY A 270 6.81 3.67 -7.26
N ILE A 271 6.67 4.19 -6.03
CA ILE A 271 6.56 5.63 -5.79
C ILE A 271 7.96 6.25 -5.79
N HIS A 272 8.04 7.54 -6.11
CA HIS A 272 9.32 8.28 -6.19
C HIS A 272 10.34 7.64 -7.14
N LEU A 273 9.86 7.15 -8.31
CA LEU A 273 10.74 6.64 -9.34
C LEU A 273 11.72 7.73 -9.79
N THR A 274 13.00 7.40 -9.89
CA THR A 274 13.98 8.29 -10.53
C THR A 274 13.65 8.47 -12.01
N ASP A 275 14.18 9.51 -12.65
CA ASP A 275 13.92 9.80 -14.05
C ASP A 275 14.16 8.58 -14.94
N VAL A 276 13.24 8.37 -15.89
CA VAL A 276 13.38 7.33 -16.91
C VAL A 276 14.36 7.82 -17.97
N PRO A 277 15.42 7.05 -18.29
CA PRO A 277 16.35 7.44 -19.34
C PRO A 277 15.67 7.44 -20.72
N PRO A 278 16.28 8.10 -21.73
CA PRO A 278 15.72 8.11 -23.08
C PRO A 278 15.42 6.71 -23.62
N LEU A 279 14.23 6.52 -24.18
CA LEU A 279 13.77 5.26 -24.73
C LEU A 279 14.03 5.23 -26.26
N SER A 280 14.58 4.11 -26.75
CA SER A 280 14.61 3.81 -28.19
C SER A 280 13.24 3.29 -28.61
N TYR A 281 12.55 3.98 -29.51
CA TYR A 281 11.25 3.52 -30.03
C TYR A 281 11.31 2.09 -30.57
N ALA A 282 12.30 1.81 -31.40
CA ALA A 282 12.43 0.50 -32.05
C ALA A 282 12.63 -0.66 -31.05
N ARG A 283 13.41 -0.43 -29.97
CA ARG A 283 13.74 -1.47 -29.01
C ARG A 283 12.67 -1.62 -27.92
N HIS A 284 12.09 -0.51 -27.49
CA HIS A 284 11.27 -0.49 -26.27
C HIS A 284 9.78 -0.49 -26.56
N LEU A 285 9.30 0.16 -27.65
CA LEU A 285 7.88 0.41 -27.86
C LEU A 285 7.31 -0.17 -29.17
N PHE A 286 8.14 -0.38 -30.21
CA PHE A 286 7.69 -0.66 -31.60
C PHE A 286 6.70 -1.84 -31.71
N ASN A 287 6.82 -2.88 -30.89
CA ASN A 287 5.96 -4.07 -30.94
C ASN A 287 4.65 -3.90 -30.11
N GLU A 288 4.04 -2.71 -30.13
CA GLU A 288 2.83 -2.37 -29.35
C GLU A 288 2.99 -2.54 -27.85
N ARG A 289 4.22 -2.47 -27.33
CA ARG A 289 4.48 -2.52 -25.91
C ARG A 289 3.93 -1.28 -25.22
N ARG A 290 3.43 -1.46 -24.03
CA ARG A 290 2.78 -0.40 -23.25
C ARG A 290 3.54 -0.17 -21.96
N MET A 291 3.55 1.09 -21.52
CA MET A 291 4.04 1.49 -20.20
C MET A 291 2.94 2.30 -19.52
N VAL A 292 2.54 1.89 -18.34
CA VAL A 292 1.55 2.57 -17.49
C VAL A 292 2.05 2.70 -16.06
N SER A 293 1.53 3.64 -15.31
CA SER A 293 1.85 3.80 -13.88
C SER A 293 0.62 3.61 -13.02
N THR A 294 0.84 3.33 -11.73
CA THR A 294 -0.21 3.35 -10.72
C THR A 294 -0.15 4.64 -9.91
N THR A 295 -1.29 5.10 -9.43
CA THR A 295 -1.38 6.10 -8.36
C THR A 295 -2.55 5.77 -7.46
N ALA A 296 -2.30 5.66 -6.16
CA ALA A 296 -3.28 5.24 -5.18
C ALA A 296 -4.04 3.96 -5.62
N ASN A 297 -5.25 3.76 -5.14
CA ASN A 297 -6.12 2.63 -5.48
C ASN A 297 -7.58 3.08 -5.49
N THR A 298 -8.44 2.31 -6.14
CA THR A 298 -9.89 2.44 -5.97
C THR A 298 -10.36 1.61 -4.77
N ARG A 299 -11.56 1.88 -4.24
CA ARG A 299 -12.19 1.01 -3.23
C ARG A 299 -12.41 -0.41 -3.77
N ALA A 300 -12.71 -0.52 -5.05
CA ALA A 300 -12.89 -1.82 -5.72
C ALA A 300 -11.60 -2.65 -5.69
N ASP A 301 -10.42 -2.04 -5.93
CA ASP A 301 -9.13 -2.74 -5.85
C ASP A 301 -8.93 -3.37 -4.46
N GLY A 302 -9.25 -2.60 -3.39
CA GLY A 302 -9.12 -3.09 -2.02
C GLY A 302 -10.11 -4.20 -1.68
N SER A 303 -11.38 -4.04 -2.03
CA SER A 303 -12.41 -5.07 -1.79
C SER A 303 -12.08 -6.37 -2.52
N GLN A 304 -11.69 -6.29 -3.80
CA GLN A 304 -11.34 -7.45 -4.60
C GLN A 304 -10.07 -8.15 -4.08
N LEU A 305 -9.04 -7.40 -3.68
CA LEU A 305 -7.89 -8.02 -3.03
C LEU A 305 -8.29 -8.78 -1.77
N LEU A 306 -9.07 -8.16 -0.88
CA LEU A 306 -9.46 -8.78 0.38
C LEU A 306 -10.35 -10.02 0.18
N GLU A 307 -11.20 -10.03 -0.86
CA GLU A 307 -11.94 -11.20 -1.30
C GLU A 307 -11.01 -12.32 -1.77
N VAL A 308 -10.02 -12.02 -2.61
CA VAL A 308 -9.00 -12.99 -3.03
C VAL A 308 -8.20 -13.48 -1.84
N ALA A 309 -7.73 -12.57 -0.98
CA ALA A 309 -6.96 -12.91 0.22
C ALA A 309 -7.75 -13.79 1.20
N ALA A 310 -9.07 -13.66 1.25
CA ALA A 310 -9.91 -14.58 2.02
C ALA A 310 -9.88 -16.03 1.52
N GLN A 311 -9.61 -16.24 0.23
CA GLN A 311 -9.71 -17.54 -0.45
C GLN A 311 -8.37 -18.25 -0.62
N ILE A 312 -7.25 -17.50 -0.73
CA ILE A 312 -5.93 -18.06 -1.00
C ILE A 312 -4.99 -17.93 0.21
N PRO A 313 -4.02 -18.84 0.37
CA PRO A 313 -3.06 -18.77 1.45
C PRO A 313 -1.97 -17.74 1.14
N ILE A 314 -2.26 -16.44 1.34
CA ILE A 314 -1.23 -15.41 1.24
C ILE A 314 -0.37 -15.42 2.49
N ASP A 315 0.93 -15.58 2.32
CA ASP A 315 1.94 -15.39 3.36
C ASP A 315 2.32 -13.91 3.43
N VAL A 316 1.98 -13.26 4.55
CA VAL A 316 2.29 -11.85 4.81
C VAL A 316 3.46 -11.81 5.80
N THR A 317 4.66 -11.63 5.28
CA THR A 317 5.85 -11.50 6.13
C THR A 317 5.86 -10.14 6.82
N THR A 318 5.94 -10.12 8.16
CA THR A 318 5.96 -8.90 8.98
C THR A 318 7.16 -8.81 9.90
N THR A 319 7.55 -7.59 10.26
CA THR A 319 8.48 -7.27 11.35
C THR A 319 7.72 -6.39 12.34
N PRO A 320 7.30 -6.93 13.50
CA PRO A 320 6.49 -6.19 14.46
C PRO A 320 7.34 -5.25 15.33
N TYR A 321 6.78 -4.09 15.64
CA TYR A 321 7.31 -3.10 16.56
C TYR A 321 6.23 -2.70 17.59
N PRO A 322 6.57 -2.43 18.85
CA PRO A 322 5.66 -1.80 19.79
C PRO A 322 5.24 -0.40 19.30
N PHE A 323 4.04 0.04 19.62
CA PHE A 323 3.53 1.37 19.25
C PHE A 323 4.47 2.52 19.66
N ASP A 324 5.11 2.42 20.82
CA ASP A 324 6.04 3.41 21.34
C ASP A 324 7.40 3.46 20.63
N GLN A 325 7.60 2.62 19.61
CA GLN A 325 8.80 2.56 18.74
C GLN A 325 8.48 2.86 17.26
N ALA A 326 7.48 3.69 16.98
CA ALA A 326 7.13 4.02 15.60
C ALA A 326 8.25 4.78 14.86
N ASP A 327 9.00 5.61 15.56
CA ASP A 327 10.20 6.29 15.06
C ASP A 327 11.30 5.30 14.68
N VAL A 328 11.54 4.29 15.52
CA VAL A 328 12.51 3.21 15.26
C VAL A 328 12.07 2.38 14.05
N ALA A 329 10.78 2.00 13.99
CA ALA A 329 10.23 1.24 12.86
C ALA A 329 10.40 2.00 11.53
N LEU A 330 10.17 3.31 11.53
CA LEU A 330 10.31 4.15 10.34
C LEU A 330 11.79 4.34 9.95
N ALA A 331 12.69 4.48 10.93
CA ALA A 331 14.13 4.54 10.69
C ALA A 331 14.67 3.20 10.15
N ASP A 332 14.20 2.07 10.67
CA ASP A 332 14.59 0.75 10.16
C ASP A 332 14.09 0.52 8.73
N LEU A 333 12.89 1.00 8.41
CA LEU A 333 12.38 0.98 7.03
C LEU A 333 13.24 1.86 6.10
N ALA A 334 13.65 3.05 6.54
CA ALA A 334 14.48 3.96 5.76
C ALA A 334 15.84 3.33 5.40
N HIS A 335 16.41 2.59 6.34
CA HIS A 335 17.73 1.96 6.21
C HIS A 335 17.69 0.51 5.69
N ASP A 336 16.58 0.06 5.09
CA ASP A 336 16.38 -1.29 4.53
C ASP A 336 16.65 -2.44 5.56
N ARG A 337 16.40 -2.20 6.86
CA ARG A 337 16.56 -3.20 7.94
C ARG A 337 15.30 -4.03 8.22
N VAL A 338 14.18 -3.70 7.57
CA VAL A 338 12.90 -4.40 7.73
C VAL A 338 12.82 -5.59 6.78
N GLN A 339 12.41 -6.75 7.29
CA GLN A 339 12.06 -7.91 6.47
C GLN A 339 10.54 -7.98 6.28
N GLY A 340 10.06 -7.95 5.02
CA GLY A 340 8.63 -7.90 4.73
C GLY A 340 8.05 -6.52 4.97
N ALA A 341 7.03 -6.41 5.81
CA ALA A 341 6.38 -5.16 6.19
C ALA A 341 6.59 -4.87 7.68
N ALA A 342 7.01 -3.64 8.02
CA ALA A 342 7.03 -3.21 9.41
C ALA A 342 5.59 -2.95 9.90
N VAL A 343 5.27 -3.39 11.13
CA VAL A 343 3.91 -3.23 11.68
C VAL A 343 3.99 -2.81 13.15
N LEU A 344 3.34 -1.72 13.51
CA LEU A 344 3.15 -1.29 14.88
C LEU A 344 2.05 -2.13 15.54
N ARG A 345 2.27 -2.59 16.77
CA ARG A 345 1.31 -3.28 17.64
C ARG A 345 0.96 -2.38 18.85
N PHE A 346 -0.31 -2.34 19.21
CA PHE A 346 -0.86 -1.51 20.26
C PHE A 346 -1.21 -2.30 21.52
#